data_b8c21396d3417c03085cc7faa2765d17
#
_entry.id   b8c21396d3417c03085cc7faa2765d17
#
_cell.length_a   1.000
_cell.length_b   1.000
_cell.length_c   1.000
_cell.angle_alpha   90.00
_cell.angle_beta   90.00
_cell.angle_gamma   90.00
#
_symmetry.space_group_name_H-M   'P 1'
#
loop_
_entity.id
_entity.type
_entity.pdbx_description
1 polymer ?
#
loop_
_entity_poly.entity_id
_entity_poly.type
_entity_poly.pdbx_seq_one_letter_code
_entity_poly.pdbx_strand_id
1 'polypeptide(L)'
;MKSKYNLFQVILLAFIIPFTFTACDDDDKAVPESQVSWTLSLPEDIENPTLSDLKVTITNINTNTQYDGSVSMNEQTVTVTATVPEGLYRVIAEGKVSYSISGIQTPTVANIRAYQESVTISGTTVTLPAQVMSFYTPSTNGFVIEEIYFAGSTTPSGDQYSADQYIKIYNNSSEVLYADGLAILESEFMTVDKQDYTPDIME
;
A
#
# COMPACT_ATOMS: atom_id res chain seq x y z
N MET A 1 79.62 0.36 25.50
CA MET A 1 78.28 0.13 26.08
C MET A 1 77.44 -0.63 25.06
N LYS A 2 77.20 -1.90 25.30
CA LYS A 2 76.38 -2.76 24.40
C LYS A 2 74.92 -2.64 24.82
N SER A 3 74.12 -2.01 23.99
CA SER A 3 72.68 -1.92 24.18
C SER A 3 72.09 -3.31 24.05
N LYS A 4 71.59 -3.86 25.17
CA LYS A 4 70.78 -5.08 25.18
C LYS A 4 69.35 -4.65 24.89
N TYR A 5 69.00 -4.50 23.62
CA TYR A 5 67.57 -4.50 23.25
C TYR A 5 67.04 -5.88 23.52
N ASN A 6 66.15 -5.98 24.45
CA ASN A 6 65.58 -7.23 24.86
C ASN A 6 64.91 -7.91 23.66
N LEU A 7 65.36 -9.05 23.30
CA LEU A 7 64.80 -9.96 22.28
C LEU A 7 63.26 -10.10 22.45
N PHE A 8 62.82 -9.94 23.71
CA PHE A 8 61.39 -9.96 24.07
C PHE A 8 60.57 -8.76 23.54
N GLN A 9 61.17 -7.59 23.39
CA GLN A 9 60.48 -6.44 22.78
C GLN A 9 60.35 -6.54 21.29
N VAL A 10 61.33 -7.14 20.61
CA VAL A 10 61.28 -7.38 19.17
C VAL A 10 60.29 -8.49 18.84
N ILE A 11 60.15 -9.51 19.66
CA ILE A 11 59.16 -10.58 19.50
C ILE A 11 57.76 -10.06 19.78
N LEU A 12 57.57 -9.17 20.74
CA LEU A 12 56.29 -8.54 21.05
C LEU A 12 55.82 -7.63 19.89
N LEU A 13 56.74 -6.91 19.24
CA LEU A 13 56.42 -6.08 18.08
C LEU A 13 56.09 -6.86 16.82
N ALA A 14 56.68 -8.07 16.65
CA ALA A 14 56.41 -8.97 15.52
C ALA A 14 55.07 -9.70 15.62
N PHE A 15 54.45 -9.76 16.83
CA PHE A 15 53.16 -10.43 17.03
C PHE A 15 51.95 -9.49 16.88
N ILE A 16 52.17 -8.18 16.71
CA ILE A 16 51.10 -7.18 16.56
C ILE A 16 50.71 -6.93 15.08
N ILE A 17 51.47 -7.49 14.11
CA ILE A 17 51.28 -7.17 12.70
C ILE A 17 50.46 -8.16 11.83
N PRO A 18 50.00 -9.34 12.28
CA PRO A 18 49.16 -10.14 11.41
C PRO A 18 47.65 -10.08 11.74
N PHE A 19 47.21 -9.13 12.55
CA PHE A 19 45.78 -8.78 12.54
C PHE A 19 45.48 -7.64 11.54
N THR A 20 46.06 -7.75 10.35
CA THR A 20 45.49 -7.08 9.23
C THR A 20 44.15 -7.77 8.95
N PHE A 21 43.12 -7.11 9.41
CA PHE A 21 41.78 -7.07 8.91
C PHE A 21 41.66 -7.74 7.54
N THR A 22 41.25 -9.00 7.51
CA THR A 22 40.36 -9.42 6.47
C THR A 22 39.08 -8.65 6.77
N ALA A 23 39.00 -7.37 6.36
CA ALA A 23 37.74 -6.78 6.02
C ALA A 23 37.13 -7.83 5.07
N CYS A 24 36.05 -8.47 5.49
CA CYS A 24 35.12 -9.04 4.54
C CYS A 24 34.87 -7.90 3.57
N ASP A 25 35.41 -8.01 2.39
CA ASP A 25 34.87 -7.39 1.22
C ASP A 25 33.53 -8.11 1.04
N ASP A 26 32.56 -7.76 1.88
CA ASP A 26 31.18 -7.91 1.52
C ASP A 26 31.08 -7.03 0.27
N ASP A 27 31.24 -7.67 -0.88
CA ASP A 27 30.75 -7.15 -2.13
C ASP A 27 29.25 -6.87 -1.90
N ASP A 28 28.94 -5.75 -1.26
CA ASP A 28 27.64 -5.12 -1.30
C ASP A 28 27.40 -4.77 -2.77
N LYS A 29 27.08 -5.82 -3.55
CA LYS A 29 26.58 -5.61 -4.91
C LYS A 29 25.32 -4.82 -4.72
N ALA A 30 25.42 -3.53 -5.00
CA ALA A 30 24.27 -2.65 -4.99
C ALA A 30 23.16 -3.34 -5.78
N VAL A 31 21.99 -3.49 -5.17
CA VAL A 31 20.85 -4.10 -5.84
C VAL A 31 20.61 -3.29 -7.11
N PRO A 32 20.52 -3.93 -8.29
CA PRO A 32 20.27 -3.21 -9.52
C PRO A 32 19.03 -2.32 -9.42
N GLU A 33 19.10 -1.15 -9.99
CA GLU A 33 17.97 -0.21 -10.04
C GLU A 33 17.19 -0.40 -11.33
N SER A 34 15.87 -0.28 -11.19
CA SER A 34 14.90 -0.35 -12.29
C SER A 34 14.22 0.99 -12.49
N GLN A 35 14.03 1.39 -13.72
CA GLN A 35 13.14 2.50 -14.08
C GLN A 35 11.71 2.00 -14.16
N VAL A 36 10.84 2.59 -13.35
CA VAL A 36 9.42 2.25 -13.29
C VAL A 36 8.61 3.33 -13.97
N SER A 37 7.66 2.93 -14.80
CA SER A 37 6.64 3.82 -15.36
C SER A 37 5.25 3.30 -15.07
N TRP A 38 4.31 4.20 -14.76
CA TRP A 38 2.92 3.88 -14.51
C TRP A 38 2.01 4.93 -15.14
N THR A 39 1.07 4.50 -15.95
CA THR A 39 0.10 5.37 -16.59
C THR A 39 -1.22 5.29 -15.82
N LEU A 40 -1.70 6.45 -15.39
CA LEU A 40 -2.96 6.62 -14.70
C LEU A 40 -3.88 7.51 -15.51
N SER A 41 -5.17 7.27 -15.48
CA SER A 41 -6.19 8.15 -16.04
C SER A 41 -7.19 8.57 -14.98
N LEU A 42 -7.78 9.74 -15.15
CA LEU A 42 -8.91 10.19 -14.34
C LEU A 42 -10.18 9.43 -14.75
N PRO A 43 -11.21 9.36 -13.88
CA PRO A 43 -12.50 8.81 -14.24
C PRO A 43 -13.13 9.54 -15.44
N GLU A 44 -13.80 8.80 -16.32
CA GLU A 44 -14.39 9.36 -17.55
C GLU A 44 -15.67 10.17 -17.27
N ASP A 45 -16.35 9.90 -16.17
CA ASP A 45 -17.66 10.48 -15.83
C ASP A 45 -17.59 11.87 -15.17
N ILE A 46 -16.43 12.54 -15.22
CA ILE A 46 -16.21 13.85 -14.61
C ILE A 46 -15.90 14.92 -15.65
N GLU A 47 -16.54 16.10 -15.50
CA GLU A 47 -16.34 17.22 -16.39
C GLU A 47 -15.28 18.20 -15.85
N ASN A 48 -14.41 18.68 -16.73
CA ASN A 48 -13.34 19.65 -16.44
C ASN A 48 -12.49 19.28 -15.20
N PRO A 49 -11.96 18.06 -15.11
CA PRO A 49 -11.20 17.64 -13.95
C PRO A 49 -9.89 18.41 -13.81
N THR A 50 -9.56 18.80 -12.59
CA THR A 50 -8.28 19.39 -12.22
C THR A 50 -7.69 18.59 -11.06
N LEU A 51 -6.58 17.92 -11.30
CA LEU A 51 -5.87 17.13 -10.30
C LEU A 51 -4.93 18.02 -9.49
N SER A 52 -4.93 17.85 -8.19
CA SER A 52 -4.01 18.54 -7.26
C SER A 52 -3.48 17.58 -6.20
N ASP A 53 -2.38 17.97 -5.57
CA ASP A 53 -1.78 17.27 -4.43
C ASP A 53 -1.48 15.77 -4.71
N LEU A 54 -1.26 15.40 -5.98
CA LEU A 54 -0.96 14.01 -6.31
C LEU A 54 0.42 13.63 -5.79
N LYS A 55 0.44 12.68 -4.89
CA LYS A 55 1.65 12.05 -4.36
C LYS A 55 1.66 10.58 -4.76
N VAL A 56 2.83 10.10 -5.20
CA VAL A 56 3.04 8.68 -5.49
C VAL A 56 4.09 8.13 -4.56
N THR A 57 3.74 7.11 -3.81
CA THR A 57 4.63 6.42 -2.87
C THR A 57 4.82 4.97 -3.31
N ILE A 58 6.06 4.56 -3.44
CA ILE A 58 6.48 3.22 -3.84
C ILE A 58 7.18 2.60 -2.62
N THR A 59 6.53 1.65 -1.97
CA THR A 59 7.02 1.05 -0.73
C THR A 59 7.52 -0.37 -0.99
N ASN A 60 8.78 -0.62 -0.68
CA ASN A 60 9.31 -1.98 -0.70
C ASN A 60 8.65 -2.79 0.41
N ILE A 61 7.99 -3.90 0.07
CA ILE A 61 7.21 -4.72 1.01
C ILE A 61 8.11 -5.42 2.03
N ASN A 62 9.33 -5.78 1.64
CA ASN A 62 10.25 -6.53 2.50
C ASN A 62 11.02 -5.63 3.48
N THR A 63 11.42 -4.43 3.03
CA THR A 63 12.26 -3.52 3.82
C THR A 63 11.48 -2.34 4.39
N ASN A 64 10.24 -2.13 3.96
CA ASN A 64 9.40 -0.97 4.27
C ASN A 64 10.03 0.38 3.86
N THR A 65 11.03 0.35 2.98
CA THR A 65 11.66 1.54 2.43
C THR A 65 10.72 2.20 1.41
N GLN A 66 10.58 3.52 1.49
CA GLN A 66 9.70 4.29 0.62
C GLN A 66 10.49 5.13 -0.37
N TYR A 67 9.98 5.19 -1.58
CA TYR A 67 10.47 6.00 -2.70
C TYR A 67 9.34 6.86 -3.23
N ASP A 68 9.62 8.07 -3.63
CA ASP A 68 8.65 8.97 -4.24
C ASP A 68 8.68 8.84 -5.77
N GLY A 69 7.50 8.80 -6.38
CA GLY A 69 7.36 8.84 -7.83
C GLY A 69 7.27 10.28 -8.33
N SER A 70 7.94 10.56 -9.44
CA SER A 70 7.78 11.81 -10.19
C SER A 70 6.52 11.73 -11.04
N VAL A 71 5.74 12.80 -11.04
CA VAL A 71 4.44 12.89 -11.71
C VAL A 71 4.48 13.92 -12.82
N SER A 72 3.97 13.55 -13.98
CA SER A 72 3.74 14.43 -15.13
C SER A 72 2.31 14.23 -15.60
N MET A 73 1.57 15.30 -15.86
CA MET A 73 0.17 15.25 -16.29
C MET A 73 0.04 15.85 -17.69
N ASN A 74 -0.67 15.16 -18.55
CA ASN A 74 -1.07 15.64 -19.87
C ASN A 74 -2.56 15.34 -20.07
N GLU A 75 -3.37 16.41 -20.15
CA GLU A 75 -4.84 16.33 -20.18
C GLU A 75 -5.39 15.52 -18.98
N GLN A 76 -6.01 14.36 -19.23
CA GLN A 76 -6.55 13.47 -18.20
C GLN A 76 -5.64 12.27 -17.90
N THR A 77 -4.45 12.24 -18.50
CA THR A 77 -3.49 11.17 -18.31
C THR A 77 -2.35 11.62 -17.40
N VAL A 78 -2.06 10.82 -16.41
CA VAL A 78 -0.97 11.01 -15.48
C VAL A 78 0.10 9.94 -15.77
N THR A 79 1.31 10.39 -15.99
CA THR A 79 2.48 9.52 -16.11
C THR A 79 3.31 9.63 -14.84
N VAL A 80 3.52 8.50 -14.19
CA VAL A 80 4.40 8.36 -13.02
C VAL A 80 5.69 7.72 -13.46
N THR A 81 6.82 8.23 -13.00
CA THR A 81 8.14 7.64 -13.20
C THR A 81 8.92 7.59 -11.89
N ALA A 82 9.68 6.54 -11.69
CA ALA A 82 10.56 6.40 -10.53
C ALA A 82 11.75 5.52 -10.88
N THR A 83 12.82 5.64 -10.09
CA THR A 83 13.94 4.70 -10.11
C THR A 83 14.03 4.07 -8.72
N VAL A 84 13.92 2.74 -8.66
CA VAL A 84 13.93 1.99 -7.41
C VAL A 84 14.77 0.72 -7.57
N PRO A 85 15.39 0.19 -6.51
CA PRO A 85 16.05 -1.11 -6.54
C PRO A 85 15.10 -2.23 -6.96
N GLU A 86 15.62 -3.29 -7.53
CA GLU A 86 14.81 -4.49 -7.81
C GLU A 86 14.19 -5.05 -6.52
N GLY A 87 12.93 -5.48 -6.58
CA GLY A 87 12.24 -5.99 -5.40
C GLY A 87 10.74 -6.14 -5.57
N LEU A 88 10.07 -6.37 -4.44
CA LEU A 88 8.62 -6.46 -4.36
C LEU A 88 8.07 -5.19 -3.72
N TYR A 89 7.11 -4.56 -4.39
CA TYR A 89 6.65 -3.23 -4.04
C TYR A 89 5.13 -3.11 -3.97
N ARG A 90 4.68 -2.23 -3.10
CA ARG A 90 3.35 -1.63 -3.12
C ARG A 90 3.46 -0.23 -3.69
N VAL A 91 2.59 0.12 -4.62
CA VAL A 91 2.58 1.44 -5.26
C VAL A 91 1.23 2.09 -5.03
N ILE A 92 1.25 3.31 -4.49
CA ILE A 92 0.05 4.08 -4.19
C ILE A 92 0.20 5.46 -4.81
N ALA A 93 -0.81 5.89 -5.57
CA ALA A 93 -0.95 7.26 -6.04
C ALA A 93 -2.21 7.86 -5.40
N GLU A 94 -2.07 8.93 -4.64
CA GLU A 94 -3.17 9.61 -3.95
C GLU A 94 -3.13 11.09 -4.18
N GLY A 95 -4.30 11.70 -4.38
CA GLY A 95 -4.43 13.12 -4.63
C GLY A 95 -5.86 13.61 -4.46
N LYS A 96 -6.10 14.83 -4.92
CA LYS A 96 -7.44 15.44 -4.98
C LYS A 96 -7.78 15.79 -6.40
N VAL A 97 -9.04 15.59 -6.76
CA VAL A 97 -9.58 16.04 -8.05
C VAL A 97 -10.73 16.99 -7.80
N SER A 98 -10.67 18.15 -8.46
CA SER A 98 -11.77 19.10 -8.55
C SER A 98 -12.43 18.91 -9.90
N TYR A 99 -13.75 18.78 -9.95
CA TYR A 99 -14.51 18.52 -11.17
C TYR A 99 -15.89 19.16 -11.13
N SER A 100 -16.49 19.37 -12.28
CA SER A 100 -17.82 19.90 -12.43
C SER A 100 -18.86 18.79 -12.50
N ILE A 101 -20.02 19.04 -11.91
CA ILE A 101 -21.21 18.20 -12.04
C ILE A 101 -22.27 19.04 -12.76
N SER A 102 -22.89 18.49 -13.79
CA SER A 102 -23.95 19.18 -14.55
C SER A 102 -25.07 19.67 -13.63
N GLY A 103 -25.40 20.97 -13.70
CA GLY A 103 -26.40 21.61 -12.84
C GLY A 103 -25.92 22.12 -11.49
N ILE A 104 -24.65 21.88 -11.11
CA ILE A 104 -24.04 22.41 -9.89
C ILE A 104 -23.04 23.50 -10.26
N GLN A 105 -23.21 24.70 -9.69
CA GLN A 105 -22.37 25.85 -10.03
C GLN A 105 -20.99 25.86 -9.41
N THR A 106 -20.80 25.11 -8.31
CA THR A 106 -19.52 25.02 -7.61
C THR A 106 -18.82 23.70 -7.94
N PRO A 107 -17.52 23.72 -8.25
CA PRO A 107 -16.78 22.48 -8.44
C PRO A 107 -16.82 21.59 -7.19
N THR A 108 -16.94 20.30 -7.41
CA THR A 108 -16.85 19.29 -6.35
C THR A 108 -15.40 18.88 -6.20
N VAL A 109 -14.92 18.72 -4.96
CA VAL A 109 -13.58 18.24 -4.66
C VAL A 109 -13.68 16.88 -3.97
N ALA A 110 -12.97 15.90 -4.51
CA ALA A 110 -12.93 14.56 -3.94
C ALA A 110 -11.49 14.03 -3.88
N ASN A 111 -11.25 13.07 -2.99
CA ASN A 111 -10.00 12.35 -3.00
C ASN A 111 -10.03 11.25 -4.05
N ILE A 112 -8.88 11.02 -4.67
CA ILE A 112 -8.71 10.07 -5.76
C ILE A 112 -7.43 9.27 -5.56
N ARG A 113 -7.47 7.99 -5.87
CA ARG A 113 -6.29 7.13 -5.75
C ARG A 113 -6.24 6.05 -6.82
N ALA A 114 -5.03 5.56 -7.07
CA ALA A 114 -4.75 4.30 -7.73
C ALA A 114 -3.81 3.47 -6.83
N TYR A 115 -3.90 2.16 -6.93
CA TYR A 115 -3.25 1.26 -6.00
C TYR A 115 -2.83 -0.04 -6.67
N GLN A 116 -1.57 -0.43 -6.44
CA GLN A 116 -1.01 -1.73 -6.81
C GLN A 116 -0.43 -2.38 -5.55
N GLU A 117 -1.04 -3.46 -5.08
CA GLU A 117 -0.69 -4.05 -3.77
C GLU A 117 0.65 -4.77 -3.78
N SER A 118 0.94 -5.47 -4.86
CA SER A 118 2.12 -6.31 -4.95
C SER A 118 2.63 -6.32 -6.39
N VAL A 119 3.73 -5.63 -6.62
CA VAL A 119 4.37 -5.51 -7.93
C VAL A 119 5.82 -5.98 -7.82
N THR A 120 6.20 -6.94 -8.63
CA THR A 120 7.61 -7.32 -8.79
C THR A 120 8.27 -6.35 -9.76
N ILE A 121 9.27 -5.63 -9.28
CA ILE A 121 10.11 -4.75 -10.08
C ILE A 121 11.46 -5.45 -10.28
N SER A 122 11.78 -5.78 -11.53
CA SER A 122 13.03 -6.44 -11.92
C SER A 122 13.41 -6.11 -13.36
N GLY A 123 14.71 -6.05 -13.62
CA GLY A 123 15.25 -5.63 -14.91
C GLY A 123 15.38 -4.10 -15.04
N THR A 124 15.88 -3.64 -16.16
CA THR A 124 16.24 -2.23 -16.36
C THR A 124 15.02 -1.30 -16.40
N THR A 125 13.90 -1.76 -16.95
CA THR A 125 12.68 -0.95 -17.14
C THR A 125 11.46 -1.80 -16.87
N VAL A 126 10.54 -1.27 -16.07
CA VAL A 126 9.26 -1.92 -15.73
C VAL A 126 8.12 -0.95 -15.99
N THR A 127 7.14 -1.39 -16.77
CA THR A 127 5.89 -0.65 -16.99
C THR A 127 4.77 -1.33 -16.25
N LEU A 128 4.15 -0.60 -15.32
CA LEU A 128 2.99 -1.09 -14.58
C LEU A 128 1.73 -1.04 -15.47
N PRO A 129 0.75 -1.93 -15.22
CA PRO A 129 -0.53 -1.89 -15.91
C PRO A 129 -1.19 -0.52 -15.78
N ALA A 130 -1.66 0.03 -16.89
CA ALA A 130 -2.41 1.28 -16.87
C ALA A 130 -3.68 1.12 -16.01
N GLN A 131 -4.02 2.16 -15.24
CA GLN A 131 -5.14 2.10 -14.30
C GLN A 131 -5.93 3.40 -14.28
N VAL A 132 -7.25 3.28 -14.18
CA VAL A 132 -8.13 4.42 -13.87
C VAL A 132 -8.09 4.67 -12.37
N MET A 133 -7.88 5.91 -11.98
CA MET A 133 -7.95 6.32 -10.56
C MET A 133 -9.39 6.27 -10.07
N SER A 134 -9.58 5.88 -8.83
CA SER A 134 -10.89 5.74 -8.22
C SER A 134 -11.09 6.77 -7.10
N PHE A 135 -12.31 7.26 -6.96
CA PHE A 135 -12.68 8.05 -5.80
C PHE A 135 -12.56 7.24 -4.54
N TYR A 136 -12.09 7.87 -3.47
CA TYR A 136 -12.05 7.24 -2.16
C TYR A 136 -12.30 8.27 -1.05
N THR A 137 -12.83 7.79 0.05
CA THR A 137 -12.91 8.57 1.27
C THR A 137 -11.79 8.08 2.19
N PRO A 138 -10.82 8.95 2.55
CA PRO A 138 -9.79 8.55 3.51
C PRO A 138 -10.47 8.14 4.82
N SER A 139 -10.38 6.87 5.14
CA SER A 139 -10.84 6.38 6.44
C SER A 139 -9.76 6.68 7.48
N THR A 140 -9.66 7.95 7.88
CA THR A 140 -8.70 8.34 8.91
C THR A 140 -9.22 8.10 10.31
N ASN A 141 -10.54 7.98 10.48
CA ASN A 141 -11.19 7.91 11.79
C ASN A 141 -12.42 7.02 11.71
N GLY A 142 -12.28 5.72 11.90
CA GLY A 142 -13.45 4.87 11.88
C GLY A 142 -13.17 3.40 12.16
N PHE A 143 -14.23 2.70 12.45
CA PHE A 143 -14.23 1.26 12.49
C PHE A 143 -14.33 0.69 11.08
N VAL A 144 -13.60 -0.40 10.82
CA VAL A 144 -13.72 -1.20 9.60
C VAL A 144 -14.07 -2.64 10.01
N ILE A 145 -14.80 -3.33 9.15
CA ILE A 145 -15.01 -4.77 9.32
C ILE A 145 -13.71 -5.45 8.87
N GLU A 146 -13.03 -6.11 9.80
CA GLU A 146 -11.79 -6.85 9.54
C GLU A 146 -12.08 -8.27 9.06
N GLU A 147 -13.10 -8.90 9.64
CA GLU A 147 -13.42 -10.29 9.37
C GLU A 147 -14.91 -10.54 9.58
N ILE A 148 -15.49 -11.35 8.72
CA ILE A 148 -16.84 -11.89 8.88
C ILE A 148 -16.72 -13.40 8.80
N TYR A 149 -17.10 -14.09 9.88
CA TYR A 149 -17.22 -15.54 9.92
C TYR A 149 -18.72 -15.90 9.98
N PHE A 150 -19.25 -16.36 8.87
CA PHE A 150 -20.69 -16.66 8.72
C PHE A 150 -20.99 -18.12 8.38
N ALA A 151 -19.96 -18.92 8.11
CA ALA A 151 -20.14 -20.32 7.76
C ALA A 151 -20.58 -21.19 8.95
N GLY A 152 -20.17 -20.82 10.18
CA GLY A 152 -20.34 -21.61 11.37
C GLY A 152 -19.48 -22.88 11.39
N SER A 153 -19.37 -23.49 12.55
CA SER A 153 -18.70 -24.79 12.74
C SER A 153 -19.67 -25.96 12.51
N THR A 154 -19.13 -27.16 12.46
CA THR A 154 -19.94 -28.39 12.39
C THR A 154 -20.01 -29.02 13.76
N THR A 155 -21.20 -29.39 14.21
CA THR A 155 -21.39 -30.16 15.43
C THR A 155 -20.81 -31.58 15.31
N PRO A 156 -20.55 -32.31 16.40
CA PRO A 156 -20.12 -33.70 16.33
C PRO A 156 -21.08 -34.62 15.59
N SER A 157 -22.36 -34.25 15.48
CA SER A 157 -23.37 -34.96 14.67
C SER A 157 -23.35 -34.62 13.20
N GLY A 158 -22.53 -33.64 12.76
CA GLY A 158 -22.44 -33.22 11.38
C GLY A 158 -23.39 -32.09 10.99
N ASP A 159 -24.18 -31.57 11.94
CA ASP A 159 -25.09 -30.46 11.71
C ASP A 159 -24.34 -29.13 11.75
N GLN A 160 -24.82 -28.12 11.03
CA GLN A 160 -24.24 -26.78 11.07
C GLN A 160 -24.53 -26.12 12.41
N TYR A 161 -23.48 -25.58 13.05
CA TYR A 161 -23.55 -24.77 14.26
C TYR A 161 -23.23 -23.31 13.91
N SER A 162 -24.24 -22.46 13.98
CA SER A 162 -24.15 -21.06 13.58
C SER A 162 -24.01 -20.07 14.74
N ALA A 163 -24.02 -20.56 15.98
CA ALA A 163 -23.90 -19.69 17.17
C ALA A 163 -22.45 -19.17 17.39
N ASP A 164 -21.49 -19.63 16.61
CA ASP A 164 -20.09 -19.18 16.60
C ASP A 164 -19.79 -18.22 15.45
N GLN A 165 -20.83 -17.77 14.73
CA GLN A 165 -20.68 -16.72 13.74
C GLN A 165 -20.31 -15.40 14.40
N TYR A 166 -19.40 -14.63 13.77
CA TYR A 166 -19.00 -13.34 14.30
C TYR A 166 -18.63 -12.34 13.20
N ILE A 167 -18.68 -11.08 13.58
CA ILE A 167 -18.11 -9.97 12.81
C ILE A 167 -17.03 -9.34 13.68
N LYS A 168 -15.81 -9.28 13.16
CA LYS A 168 -14.68 -8.63 13.80
C LYS A 168 -14.53 -7.22 13.27
N ILE A 169 -14.56 -6.26 14.19
CA ILE A 169 -14.42 -4.83 13.88
C ILE A 169 -13.04 -4.37 14.35
N TYR A 170 -12.36 -3.65 13.49
CA TYR A 170 -11.06 -3.12 13.77
C TYR A 170 -11.10 -1.57 13.80
N ASN A 171 -10.40 -0.98 14.77
CA ASN A 171 -10.17 0.46 14.81
C ASN A 171 -9.04 0.82 13.84
N ASN A 172 -9.41 1.37 12.69
CA ASN A 172 -8.47 1.79 11.64
C ASN A 172 -7.97 3.24 11.83
N SER A 173 -7.97 3.73 13.05
CA SER A 173 -7.42 5.05 13.39
C SER A 173 -6.23 4.92 14.32
N SER A 174 -5.44 5.99 14.45
CA SER A 174 -4.35 6.10 15.43
C SER A 174 -4.83 6.48 16.84
N GLU A 175 -6.13 6.72 17.01
CA GLU A 175 -6.71 7.18 18.25
C GLU A 175 -7.67 6.13 18.85
N VAL A 176 -7.99 6.31 20.12
CA VAL A 176 -9.01 5.48 20.78
C VAL A 176 -10.38 5.87 20.25
N LEU A 177 -11.12 4.89 19.70
CA LEU A 177 -12.50 5.06 19.30
C LEU A 177 -13.42 4.33 20.26
N TYR A 178 -14.56 4.94 20.55
CA TYR A 178 -15.61 4.35 21.38
C TYR A 178 -16.66 3.74 20.46
N ALA A 179 -17.04 2.48 20.75
CA ALA A 179 -18.04 1.74 19.98
C ALA A 179 -19.48 2.00 20.45
N ASP A 180 -19.69 2.97 21.36
CA ASP A 180 -21.02 3.35 21.80
C ASP A 180 -21.81 3.95 20.63
N GLY A 181 -23.01 3.41 20.39
CA GLY A 181 -23.82 3.77 19.23
C GLY A 181 -23.49 3.05 17.92
N LEU A 182 -22.50 2.14 17.93
CA LEU A 182 -22.24 1.28 16.79
C LEU A 182 -23.38 0.26 16.68
N ALA A 183 -23.97 0.15 15.49
CA ALA A 183 -24.99 -0.84 15.18
C ALA A 183 -24.54 -1.71 14.02
N ILE A 184 -24.76 -3.02 14.15
CA ILE A 184 -24.58 -3.97 13.06
C ILE A 184 -25.98 -4.35 12.61
N LEU A 185 -26.28 -4.15 11.34
CA LEU A 185 -27.55 -4.49 10.74
C LEU A 185 -27.34 -5.68 9.81
N GLU A 186 -28.15 -6.70 9.99
CA GLU A 186 -28.25 -7.83 9.08
C GLU A 186 -29.55 -7.70 8.29
N SER A 187 -29.45 -7.87 6.97
CA SER A 187 -30.63 -7.85 6.11
C SER A 187 -31.33 -9.20 6.17
N GLU A 188 -32.65 -9.20 6.34
CA GLU A 188 -33.47 -10.41 6.13
C GLU A 188 -33.52 -10.85 4.66
N PHE A 189 -32.95 -10.04 3.78
CA PHE A 189 -32.97 -10.30 2.35
C PHE A 189 -31.98 -11.43 2.01
N MET A 190 -32.51 -12.57 1.63
CA MET A 190 -31.72 -13.66 1.05
C MET A 190 -31.53 -13.44 -0.44
N THR A 191 -30.29 -13.37 -0.90
CA THR A 191 -29.96 -13.21 -2.34
C THR A 191 -30.49 -14.35 -3.22
N VAL A 192 -30.88 -15.47 -2.63
CA VAL A 192 -31.49 -16.64 -3.29
C VAL A 192 -32.98 -16.39 -3.61
N ASP A 193 -33.63 -15.57 -2.79
CA ASP A 193 -35.05 -15.25 -2.90
C ASP A 193 -35.19 -13.84 -3.53
N LYS A 194 -34.90 -13.73 -4.81
CA LYS A 194 -35.14 -12.49 -5.55
C LYS A 194 -36.64 -12.19 -5.50
N GLN A 195 -37.02 -11.19 -4.70
CA GLN A 195 -38.37 -10.66 -4.73
C GLN A 195 -38.40 -9.53 -5.76
N ASP A 196 -39.07 -9.76 -6.86
CA ASP A 196 -39.40 -8.70 -7.82
C ASP A 196 -40.58 -7.90 -7.26
N TYR A 197 -40.31 -6.73 -6.72
CA TYR A 197 -41.35 -5.78 -6.41
C TYR A 197 -41.71 -4.97 -7.65
N THR A 198 -43.00 -4.86 -7.95
CA THR A 198 -43.49 -3.98 -9.03
C THR A 198 -44.39 -2.91 -8.41
N PRO A 199 -44.04 -1.61 -8.49
CA PRO A 199 -42.85 -1.03 -9.12
C PRO A 199 -41.57 -1.32 -8.35
N ASP A 200 -40.47 -1.44 -9.07
CA ASP A 200 -39.12 -1.58 -8.50
C ASP A 200 -38.78 -0.26 -7.80
N ILE A 201 -38.90 -0.21 -6.48
CA ILE A 201 -38.60 0.99 -5.67
C ILE A 201 -37.12 0.93 -5.35
N MET A 202 -36.33 1.42 -6.26
CA MET A 202 -34.95 1.83 -6.02
C MET A 202 -34.97 3.33 -5.70
N GLU A 203 -35.07 3.68 -4.43
CA GLU A 203 -34.74 5.02 -3.95
C GLU A 203 -33.28 5.10 -3.51
#